data_df10f220fb3f1bbc423a5e4127657450
#
_entry.id   df10f220fb3f1bbc423a5e4127657450
#
_cell.length_a   1.000
_cell.length_b   1.000
_cell.length_c   1.000
_cell.angle_alpha   90.00
_cell.angle_beta   90.00
_cell.angle_gamma   90.00
#
_symmetry.space_group_name_H-M   'P 1'
#
loop_
_entity.id
_entity.type
_entity.pdbx_description
1 polymer ?
#
loop_
_entity_poly.entity_id
_entity_poly.type
_entity_poly.pdbx_seq_one_letter_code
_entity_poly.pdbx_strand_id
1 'polypeptide(L)'
;MAANGTAPVGVSKNIKQIGRIDLPGGGSVVVENGFAYVGHMDPPHGTSIIDVKDPKNPKIVAHLEISEGLHSHKVRVSGDVMLINYERYKAKQELPSGLKIFDISNKSKPREIAFYKTHGKGVHRFTFDGRYAYISPTMEGYNGNIAVVLDMKNPEKPEEVCRWWMPGQWTAGGETATWHGLATRCHHPIRKGDRLYISYWHGGFAIVDISDMSNPKTVSTLDWSPPYPCPTHTTLPMLNKIMERDWMIVTDEEVGEKLNETHNAFLWVVDITKETLPLPVATFIVPFDGKSTNEFRFGAHQPAEQVYGNTLYVTWFGGGLRAVDFSNPYIPKEVGYYIPQPGKGQKVVMSNDVFHDKDGKLYLMDRYEGLEILESEV
;
A
#
# COMPACT_ATOMS: atom_id res chain seq x y z
N MET A 1 3.69 -23.71 16.80
CA MET A 1 3.18 -23.85 15.42
C MET A 1 2.08 -24.90 15.43
N ALA A 2 0.96 -24.60 14.80
CA ALA A 2 -0.16 -25.56 14.76
C ALA A 2 0.19 -26.71 13.80
N ALA A 3 -0.04 -27.93 14.23
CA ALA A 3 0.41 -29.16 13.57
C ALA A 3 -0.24 -29.51 12.21
N ASN A 4 -0.95 -28.57 11.55
CA ASN A 4 -1.70 -28.83 10.31
C ASN A 4 -1.60 -27.69 9.29
N GLY A 5 -0.52 -26.89 9.25
CA GLY A 5 -0.32 -25.84 8.25
C GLY A 5 -1.33 -24.67 8.32
N THR A 6 -2.08 -24.55 9.41
CA THR A 6 -2.97 -23.40 9.65
C THR A 6 -2.22 -22.36 10.50
N ALA A 7 -2.25 -21.10 10.07
CA ALA A 7 -1.72 -20.01 10.89
C ALA A 7 -2.53 -19.86 12.20
N PRO A 8 -1.87 -19.56 13.33
CA PRO A 8 -2.58 -19.27 14.58
C PRO A 8 -3.45 -18.01 14.41
N VAL A 9 -4.58 -17.95 15.10
CA VAL A 9 -5.48 -16.79 15.12
C VAL A 9 -5.81 -16.36 16.54
N GLY A 10 -6.13 -15.08 16.75
CA GLY A 10 -6.46 -14.55 18.08
C GLY A 10 -5.27 -14.57 19.04
N VAL A 11 -4.06 -14.39 18.54
CA VAL A 11 -2.81 -14.38 19.33
C VAL A 11 -2.02 -13.11 19.10
N SER A 12 -1.34 -12.66 20.15
CA SER A 12 -0.53 -11.46 20.09
C SER A 12 0.69 -11.54 20.98
N LYS A 13 1.69 -10.69 20.70
CA LYS A 13 2.86 -10.45 21.52
C LYS A 13 3.19 -8.96 21.43
N ASN A 14 3.25 -8.26 22.56
CA ASN A 14 3.58 -6.85 22.68
C ASN A 14 2.67 -5.89 21.86
N ILE A 15 1.50 -6.37 21.42
CA ILE A 15 0.48 -5.58 20.74
C ILE A 15 -0.88 -6.03 21.26
N LYS A 16 -1.73 -5.08 21.67
CA LYS A 16 -3.05 -5.37 22.22
C LYS A 16 -4.14 -4.62 21.47
N GLN A 17 -5.30 -5.23 21.34
CA GLN A 17 -6.50 -4.60 20.82
C GLN A 17 -7.11 -3.67 21.88
N ILE A 18 -7.43 -2.45 21.46
CA ILE A 18 -8.14 -1.46 22.29
C ILE A 18 -9.52 -1.10 21.73
N GLY A 19 -9.77 -1.42 20.47
CA GLY A 19 -11.07 -1.23 19.83
C GLY A 19 -11.19 -2.01 18.54
N ARG A 20 -12.43 -2.13 18.06
CA ARG A 20 -12.77 -2.77 16.79
C ARG A 20 -14.08 -2.20 16.25
N ILE A 21 -14.21 -2.15 14.95
CA ILE A 21 -15.47 -1.94 14.26
C ILE A 21 -15.60 -2.92 13.09
N ASP A 22 -16.75 -3.57 13.01
CA ASP A 22 -17.06 -4.45 11.89
C ASP A 22 -17.38 -3.61 10.65
N LEU A 23 -16.62 -3.85 9.59
CA LEU A 23 -16.70 -3.16 8.31
C LEU A 23 -16.54 -4.17 7.19
N PRO A 24 -17.08 -3.92 6.00
CA PRO A 24 -16.70 -4.68 4.81
C PRO A 24 -15.19 -4.64 4.60
N GLY A 25 -14.63 -5.68 4.02
CA GLY A 25 -13.19 -5.80 3.79
C GLY A 25 -12.56 -4.60 3.10
N GLY A 26 -11.38 -4.22 3.55
CA GLY A 26 -10.69 -3.02 3.09
C GLY A 26 -9.34 -3.27 2.44
N GLY A 27 -8.99 -2.37 1.53
CA GLY A 27 -7.71 -2.36 0.82
C GLY A 27 -6.73 -1.33 1.37
N SER A 28 -7.21 -0.27 2.03
CA SER A 28 -6.35 0.68 2.74
C SER A 28 -7.08 1.38 3.88
N VAL A 29 -6.30 1.84 4.85
CA VAL A 29 -6.75 2.71 5.93
C VAL A 29 -5.76 3.86 6.11
N VAL A 30 -6.28 5.06 6.31
CA VAL A 30 -5.51 6.22 6.76
C VAL A 30 -6.25 6.92 7.88
N VAL A 31 -5.53 7.56 8.80
CA VAL A 31 -6.15 8.26 9.92
C VAL A 31 -5.64 9.68 10.00
N GLU A 32 -6.55 10.62 10.08
CA GLU A 32 -6.22 12.03 10.24
C GLU A 32 -7.25 12.72 11.14
N ASN A 33 -6.78 13.52 12.10
CA ASN A 33 -7.62 14.34 13.00
C ASN A 33 -8.74 13.56 13.71
N GLY A 34 -8.46 12.28 14.11
CA GLY A 34 -9.40 11.44 14.83
C GLY A 34 -10.49 10.81 13.96
N PHE A 35 -10.27 10.78 12.64
CA PHE A 35 -11.10 10.05 11.70
C PHE A 35 -10.27 9.04 10.91
N ALA A 36 -10.75 7.81 10.83
CA ALA A 36 -10.22 6.79 9.94
C ALA A 36 -11.00 6.79 8.62
N TYR A 37 -10.28 6.65 7.53
CA TYR A 37 -10.80 6.55 6.17
C TYR A 37 -10.43 5.21 5.62
N VAL A 38 -11.40 4.42 5.20
CA VAL A 38 -11.20 3.05 4.73
C VAL A 38 -11.71 2.92 3.30
N GLY A 39 -10.83 2.54 2.38
CA GLY A 39 -11.20 2.13 1.03
C GLY A 39 -11.56 0.64 0.99
N HIS A 40 -12.77 0.30 0.55
CA HIS A 40 -13.27 -1.08 0.54
C HIS A 40 -12.90 -1.84 -0.72
N MET A 41 -12.81 -3.18 -0.59
CA MET A 41 -12.37 -4.06 -1.66
C MET A 41 -13.43 -4.28 -2.75
N ASP A 42 -14.67 -4.47 -2.36
CA ASP A 42 -15.72 -4.92 -3.28
C ASP A 42 -16.97 -4.04 -3.22
N PRO A 43 -17.63 -3.78 -4.38
CA PRO A 43 -18.91 -3.11 -4.41
C PRO A 43 -19.99 -3.91 -3.64
N PRO A 44 -21.03 -3.22 -3.13
CA PRO A 44 -21.32 -1.79 -3.33
C PRO A 44 -20.52 -0.85 -2.43
N HIS A 45 -19.62 -1.39 -1.61
CA HIS A 45 -18.87 -0.62 -0.62
C HIS A 45 -17.69 0.10 -1.28
N GLY A 46 -17.71 1.43 -1.19
CA GLY A 46 -16.65 2.30 -1.72
C GLY A 46 -15.69 2.75 -0.63
N THR A 47 -16.06 3.80 0.11
CA THR A 47 -15.19 4.36 1.15
C THR A 47 -16.00 4.70 2.39
N SER A 48 -15.50 4.31 3.58
CA SER A 48 -16.09 4.69 4.88
C SER A 48 -15.24 5.74 5.56
N ILE A 49 -15.91 6.70 6.24
CA ILE A 49 -15.30 7.63 7.20
C ILE A 49 -15.80 7.24 8.59
N ILE A 50 -14.87 7.03 9.50
CA ILE A 50 -15.14 6.51 10.85
C ILE A 50 -14.58 7.50 11.88
N ASP A 51 -15.39 7.96 12.82
CA ASP A 51 -14.91 8.68 14.00
C ASP A 51 -14.23 7.68 14.96
N VAL A 52 -12.94 7.86 15.18
CA VAL A 52 -12.09 7.02 16.01
C VAL A 52 -11.47 7.79 17.19
N LYS A 53 -12.02 8.98 17.54
CA LYS A 53 -11.56 9.78 18.67
C LYS A 53 -11.68 9.02 20.00
N ASP A 54 -12.73 8.23 20.15
CA ASP A 54 -12.81 7.20 21.18
C ASP A 54 -12.53 5.84 20.51
N PRO A 55 -11.31 5.29 20.64
CA PRO A 55 -10.96 4.04 20.00
C PRO A 55 -11.77 2.85 20.50
N LYS A 56 -12.39 2.93 21.68
CA LYS A 56 -13.25 1.87 22.23
C LYS A 56 -14.65 1.87 21.62
N ASN A 57 -15.07 2.99 21.04
CA ASN A 57 -16.41 3.18 20.48
C ASN A 57 -16.35 3.85 19.10
N PRO A 58 -15.65 3.27 18.11
CA PRO A 58 -15.57 3.83 16.77
C PRO A 58 -16.94 3.85 16.09
N LYS A 59 -17.22 4.90 15.26
CA LYS A 59 -18.53 5.09 14.63
C LYS A 59 -18.39 5.49 13.17
N ILE A 60 -19.10 4.81 12.27
CA ILE A 60 -19.22 5.25 10.87
C ILE A 60 -20.00 6.56 10.84
N VAL A 61 -19.40 7.59 10.24
CA VAL A 61 -20.03 8.90 10.05
C VAL A 61 -20.43 9.18 8.61
N ALA A 62 -19.79 8.49 7.66
CA ALA A 62 -20.16 8.51 6.24
C ALA A 62 -19.77 7.20 5.56
N HIS A 63 -20.53 6.82 4.54
CA HIS A 63 -20.24 5.71 3.65
C HIS A 63 -20.56 6.11 2.21
N LEU A 64 -19.57 5.98 1.34
CA LEU A 64 -19.71 6.19 -0.10
C LEU A 64 -19.85 4.84 -0.78
N GLU A 65 -20.83 4.72 -1.67
CA GLU A 65 -21.02 3.52 -2.48
C GLU A 65 -20.22 3.60 -3.79
N ILE A 66 -19.96 2.45 -4.38
CA ILE A 66 -19.31 2.31 -5.68
C ILE A 66 -20.08 1.31 -6.55
N SER A 67 -20.07 1.55 -7.87
CA SER A 67 -20.77 0.70 -8.83
C SER A 67 -20.06 -0.63 -9.05
N GLU A 68 -20.83 -1.67 -9.38
CA GLU A 68 -20.32 -2.95 -9.86
C GLU A 68 -19.31 -2.78 -11.00
N GLY A 69 -18.24 -3.56 -10.97
CA GLY A 69 -17.16 -3.49 -11.95
C GLY A 69 -16.07 -2.44 -11.63
N LEU A 70 -16.24 -1.70 -10.54
CA LEU A 70 -15.23 -0.80 -10.00
C LEU A 70 -14.83 -1.24 -8.59
N HIS A 71 -13.62 -0.85 -8.16
CA HIS A 71 -13.29 -0.81 -6.74
C HIS A 71 -12.51 0.46 -6.37
N SER A 72 -12.72 0.93 -5.14
CA SER A 72 -12.12 2.13 -4.58
C SER A 72 -11.35 1.81 -3.30
N HIS A 73 -10.52 0.79 -3.40
CA HIS A 73 -9.83 0.18 -2.26
C HIS A 73 -8.65 1.01 -1.71
N LYS A 74 -8.38 2.17 -2.29
CA LYS A 74 -7.32 3.09 -1.84
C LYS A 74 -7.89 4.48 -1.57
N VAL A 75 -7.52 5.04 -0.42
CA VAL A 75 -7.89 6.37 0.03
C VAL A 75 -6.68 7.10 0.58
N ARG A 76 -6.60 8.41 0.35
CA ARG A 76 -5.63 9.31 0.97
C ARG A 76 -6.33 10.61 1.35
N VAL A 77 -5.86 11.20 2.45
CA VAL A 77 -6.44 12.43 3.00
C VAL A 77 -5.33 13.39 3.37
N SER A 78 -5.58 14.67 3.17
CA SER A 78 -4.78 15.75 3.72
C SER A 78 -5.70 16.95 3.96
N GLY A 79 -5.88 17.34 5.23
CA GLY A 79 -6.80 18.39 5.64
C GLY A 79 -8.25 18.05 5.28
N ASP A 80 -8.86 18.90 4.47
CA ASP A 80 -10.24 18.71 4.01
C ASP A 80 -10.36 18.12 2.61
N VAL A 81 -9.26 17.58 2.07
CA VAL A 81 -9.26 16.93 0.75
C VAL A 81 -9.06 15.42 0.91
N MET A 82 -9.96 14.65 0.33
CA MET A 82 -9.87 13.19 0.26
C MET A 82 -9.79 12.73 -1.20
N LEU A 83 -8.83 11.87 -1.48
CA LEU A 83 -8.61 11.24 -2.78
C LEU A 83 -8.99 9.76 -2.70
N ILE A 84 -9.71 9.27 -3.71
CA ILE A 84 -10.14 7.87 -3.80
C ILE A 84 -9.84 7.36 -5.20
N ASN A 85 -9.23 6.16 -5.32
CA ASN A 85 -9.06 5.52 -6.61
C ASN A 85 -10.40 4.95 -7.12
N TYR A 86 -10.59 5.05 -8.43
CA TYR A 86 -11.66 4.40 -9.17
C TYR A 86 -11.01 3.50 -10.22
N GLU A 87 -10.85 2.22 -9.88
CA GLU A 87 -10.20 1.24 -10.73
C GLU A 87 -11.22 0.24 -11.27
N ARG A 88 -11.18 -0.02 -12.58
CA ARG A 88 -11.99 -1.09 -13.19
C ARG A 88 -11.48 -2.46 -12.73
N TYR A 89 -12.35 -3.19 -12.08
CA TYR A 89 -12.07 -4.50 -11.54
C TYR A 89 -13.21 -5.47 -11.86
N LYS A 90 -12.91 -6.54 -12.62
CA LYS A 90 -13.93 -7.49 -13.10
C LYS A 90 -15.07 -6.82 -13.91
N ALA A 91 -14.82 -5.66 -14.48
CA ALA A 91 -15.82 -4.92 -15.26
C ALA A 91 -16.15 -5.64 -16.57
N LYS A 92 -17.44 -5.74 -16.87
CA LYS A 92 -17.94 -6.32 -18.13
C LYS A 92 -18.07 -5.30 -19.25
N GLN A 93 -17.92 -4.01 -18.93
CA GLN A 93 -18.07 -2.87 -19.84
C GLN A 93 -17.09 -1.77 -19.49
N GLU A 94 -16.95 -0.81 -20.39
CA GLU A 94 -16.21 0.41 -20.12
C GLU A 94 -16.91 1.23 -19.03
N LEU A 95 -16.17 1.53 -17.96
CA LEU A 95 -16.61 2.38 -16.86
C LEU A 95 -15.62 3.54 -16.68
N PRO A 96 -16.08 4.75 -16.31
CA PRO A 96 -15.16 5.83 -15.97
C PRO A 96 -14.25 5.41 -14.81
N SER A 97 -12.94 5.59 -15.02
CA SER A 97 -11.92 5.22 -14.04
C SER A 97 -10.88 6.31 -13.89
N GLY A 98 -10.21 6.36 -12.75
CA GLY A 98 -9.26 7.42 -12.43
C GLY A 98 -9.13 7.70 -10.95
N LEU A 99 -9.06 8.98 -10.59
CA LEU A 99 -8.95 9.47 -9.22
C LEU A 99 -10.09 10.45 -8.93
N LYS A 100 -10.93 10.16 -7.96
CA LYS A 100 -11.95 11.10 -7.48
C LYS A 100 -11.44 11.91 -6.31
N ILE A 101 -11.83 13.17 -6.29
CA ILE A 101 -11.45 14.16 -5.30
C ILE A 101 -12.71 14.63 -4.57
N PHE A 102 -12.66 14.60 -3.25
CA PHE A 102 -13.77 14.99 -2.38
C PHE A 102 -13.35 16.10 -1.41
N ASP A 103 -14.24 17.06 -1.22
CA ASP A 103 -14.26 17.96 -0.08
C ASP A 103 -14.87 17.21 1.11
N ILE A 104 -14.11 17.10 2.18
CA ILE A 104 -14.49 16.45 3.44
C ILE A 104 -14.45 17.42 4.63
N SER A 105 -14.60 18.72 4.41
CA SER A 105 -14.74 19.72 5.49
C SER A 105 -15.89 19.33 6.43
N ASN A 106 -16.95 18.76 5.90
CA ASN A 106 -17.96 18.05 6.67
C ASN A 106 -17.78 16.52 6.50
N LYS A 107 -17.18 15.87 7.50
CA LYS A 107 -16.86 14.44 7.46
C LYS A 107 -18.08 13.52 7.29
N SER A 108 -19.28 13.98 7.70
CA SER A 108 -20.52 13.21 7.53
C SER A 108 -21.22 13.44 6.18
N LYS A 109 -20.73 14.38 5.36
CA LYS A 109 -21.30 14.72 4.05
C LYS A 109 -20.18 15.02 3.04
N PRO A 110 -19.33 14.04 2.71
CA PRO A 110 -18.29 14.21 1.70
C PRO A 110 -18.92 14.60 0.35
N ARG A 111 -18.31 15.58 -0.33
CA ARG A 111 -18.80 16.13 -1.59
C ARG A 111 -17.75 15.94 -2.68
N GLU A 112 -18.09 15.22 -3.74
CA GLU A 112 -17.21 15.13 -4.92
C GLU A 112 -17.00 16.52 -5.53
N ILE A 113 -15.74 16.91 -5.74
CA ILE A 113 -15.37 18.22 -6.30
C ILE A 113 -14.65 18.10 -7.63
N ALA A 114 -14.01 16.95 -7.91
CA ALA A 114 -13.38 16.69 -9.20
C ALA A 114 -13.24 15.20 -9.47
N PHE A 115 -13.06 14.86 -10.75
CA PHE A 115 -12.70 13.52 -11.21
C PHE A 115 -11.60 13.63 -12.27
N TYR A 116 -10.38 13.30 -11.88
CA TYR A 116 -9.27 13.14 -12.82
C TYR A 116 -9.40 11.77 -13.50
N LYS A 117 -9.93 11.77 -14.72
CA LYS A 117 -10.14 10.56 -15.52
C LYS A 117 -8.83 10.10 -16.13
N THR A 118 -8.60 8.79 -16.12
CA THR A 118 -7.46 8.13 -16.76
C THR A 118 -7.94 7.15 -17.82
N HIS A 119 -7.00 6.55 -18.55
CA HIS A 119 -7.30 5.54 -19.56
C HIS A 119 -7.33 4.13 -18.94
N GLY A 120 -7.98 3.19 -19.61
CA GLY A 120 -7.92 1.76 -19.29
C GLY A 120 -8.47 1.44 -17.89
N LYS A 121 -7.68 0.76 -17.05
CA LYS A 121 -8.13 0.29 -15.74
C LYS A 121 -8.30 1.39 -14.71
N GLY A 122 -7.68 2.55 -14.88
CA GLY A 122 -7.76 3.62 -13.89
C GLY A 122 -6.51 3.71 -13.01
N VAL A 123 -6.69 4.27 -11.81
CA VAL A 123 -5.64 4.42 -10.81
C VAL A 123 -5.68 3.22 -9.85
N HIS A 124 -4.54 2.52 -9.74
CA HIS A 124 -4.43 1.39 -8.81
C HIS A 124 -4.04 1.86 -7.40
N ARG A 125 -2.92 2.56 -7.28
CA ARG A 125 -2.37 3.01 -6.00
C ARG A 125 -1.82 4.44 -6.12
N PHE A 126 -1.72 5.13 -4.98
CA PHE A 126 -1.23 6.51 -4.96
C PHE A 126 -0.85 6.94 -3.55
N THR A 127 -0.02 8.00 -3.47
CA THR A 127 0.22 8.79 -2.27
C THR A 127 -0.18 10.24 -2.50
N PHE A 128 -0.41 10.98 -1.41
CA PHE A 128 -0.82 12.38 -1.44
C PHE A 128 -0.18 13.13 -0.27
N ASP A 129 0.55 14.20 -0.54
CA ASP A 129 1.26 14.99 0.46
C ASP A 129 0.57 16.33 0.80
N GLY A 130 -0.67 16.50 0.33
CA GLY A 130 -1.45 17.74 0.50
C GLY A 130 -1.25 18.73 -0.65
N ARG A 131 -0.11 18.69 -1.35
CA ARG A 131 0.18 19.52 -2.52
C ARG A 131 0.20 18.71 -3.81
N TYR A 132 0.82 17.54 -3.80
CA TYR A 132 0.94 16.67 -4.97
C TYR A 132 0.35 15.29 -4.70
N ALA A 133 -0.31 14.75 -5.72
CA ALA A 133 -0.71 13.34 -5.74
C ALA A 133 0.21 12.57 -6.71
N TYR A 134 0.82 11.51 -6.20
CA TYR A 134 1.70 10.60 -6.94
C TYR A 134 0.90 9.34 -7.21
N ILE A 135 0.43 9.17 -8.44
CA ILE A 135 -0.55 8.13 -8.79
C ILE A 135 0.05 7.09 -9.73
N SER A 136 -0.48 5.86 -9.68
CA SER A 136 -0.13 4.78 -10.61
C SER A 136 -1.32 4.43 -11.51
N PRO A 137 -1.60 5.25 -12.54
CA PRO A 137 -2.68 5.02 -13.49
C PRO A 137 -2.23 4.14 -14.67
N THR A 138 -3.21 3.53 -15.35
CA THR A 138 -3.05 3.17 -16.75
C THR A 138 -3.32 4.40 -17.62
N MET A 139 -2.47 4.63 -18.61
CA MET A 139 -2.52 5.78 -19.50
C MET A 139 -2.47 5.34 -20.95
N GLU A 140 -3.13 6.10 -21.84
CA GLU A 140 -3.12 5.82 -23.27
C GLU A 140 -1.69 5.86 -23.84
N GLY A 141 -1.36 4.86 -24.66
CA GLY A 141 -0.04 4.73 -25.27
C GLY A 141 1.02 4.05 -24.41
N TYR A 142 0.67 3.60 -23.21
CA TYR A 142 1.58 2.90 -22.30
C TYR A 142 1.12 1.47 -22.00
N ASN A 143 2.07 0.59 -21.80
CA ASN A 143 1.82 -0.77 -21.33
C ASN A 143 1.84 -0.80 -19.79
N GLY A 144 0.71 -1.18 -19.19
CA GLY A 144 0.55 -1.22 -17.72
C GLY A 144 0.45 0.16 -17.06
N ASN A 145 0.60 0.17 -15.76
CA ASN A 145 0.56 1.40 -14.97
C ASN A 145 1.92 2.13 -15.04
N ILE A 146 1.87 3.45 -15.08
CA ILE A 146 3.05 4.33 -14.98
C ILE A 146 2.93 5.25 -13.76
N ALA A 147 3.97 5.98 -13.40
CA ALA A 147 3.88 7.02 -12.39
C ALA A 147 3.45 8.35 -13.03
N VAL A 148 2.46 9.02 -12.43
CA VAL A 148 2.01 10.35 -12.82
C VAL A 148 1.94 11.24 -11.59
N VAL A 149 2.38 12.48 -11.71
CA VAL A 149 2.30 13.47 -10.64
C VAL A 149 1.25 14.49 -10.99
N LEU A 150 0.32 14.72 -10.07
CA LEU A 150 -0.71 15.75 -10.18
C LEU A 150 -0.45 16.87 -9.19
N ASP A 151 -0.53 18.13 -9.64
CA ASP A 151 -0.59 19.30 -8.79
C ASP A 151 -2.02 19.46 -8.28
N MET A 152 -2.19 19.40 -6.97
CA MET A 152 -3.45 19.51 -6.24
C MET A 152 -3.62 20.89 -5.60
N LYS A 153 -2.88 21.93 -6.04
CA LYS A 153 -3.03 23.31 -5.54
C LYS A 153 -4.46 23.81 -5.62
N ASN A 154 -5.14 23.46 -6.69
CA ASN A 154 -6.59 23.58 -6.81
C ASN A 154 -7.19 22.17 -6.92
N PRO A 155 -7.73 21.60 -5.83
CA PRO A 155 -8.24 20.24 -5.86
C PRO A 155 -9.50 20.07 -6.74
N GLU A 156 -10.19 21.15 -7.08
CA GLU A 156 -11.31 21.13 -8.05
C GLU A 156 -10.82 21.01 -9.50
N LYS A 157 -9.54 21.31 -9.74
CA LYS A 157 -8.90 21.24 -11.05
C LYS A 157 -7.48 20.70 -10.94
N PRO A 158 -7.31 19.40 -10.68
CA PRO A 158 -5.99 18.78 -10.62
C PRO A 158 -5.29 18.87 -11.98
N GLU A 159 -4.00 19.24 -11.99
CA GLU A 159 -3.21 19.40 -13.20
C GLU A 159 -2.06 18.40 -13.24
N GLU A 160 -1.88 17.75 -14.37
CA GLU A 160 -0.75 16.83 -14.56
C GLU A 160 0.55 17.64 -14.67
N VAL A 161 1.55 17.27 -13.85
CA VAL A 161 2.87 17.90 -13.82
C VAL A 161 3.87 17.12 -14.68
N CYS A 162 3.93 15.80 -14.47
CA CYS A 162 4.85 14.93 -15.18
C CYS A 162 4.40 13.47 -15.19
N ARG A 163 5.04 12.70 -16.07
CA ARG A 163 4.99 11.24 -16.10
C ARG A 163 6.38 10.67 -15.95
N TRP A 164 6.46 9.52 -15.33
CA TRP A 164 7.65 8.69 -15.34
C TRP A 164 7.23 7.22 -15.54
N TRP A 165 8.01 6.48 -16.32
CA TRP A 165 7.76 5.08 -16.64
C TRP A 165 9.07 4.30 -16.77
N MET A 166 9.00 3.00 -16.58
CA MET A 166 10.12 2.09 -16.83
C MET A 166 10.35 1.97 -18.34
N PRO A 167 11.60 2.05 -18.85
CA PRO A 167 11.89 1.85 -20.27
C PRO A 167 11.21 0.59 -20.83
N GLY A 168 10.56 0.72 -21.97
CA GLY A 168 9.76 -0.33 -22.61
C GLY A 168 8.25 -0.23 -22.38
N GLN A 169 7.77 0.67 -21.54
CA GLN A 169 6.34 0.88 -21.32
C GLN A 169 5.70 1.84 -22.34
N TRP A 170 6.44 2.81 -22.91
CA TRP A 170 5.86 3.78 -23.84
C TRP A 170 5.75 3.22 -25.25
N THR A 171 4.74 2.39 -25.49
CA THR A 171 4.50 1.71 -26.78
C THR A 171 4.13 2.66 -27.90
N ALA A 172 3.39 3.75 -27.61
CA ALA A 172 3.08 4.78 -28.61
C ALA A 172 4.33 5.54 -29.09
N GLY A 173 5.38 5.60 -28.27
CA GLY A 173 6.69 6.15 -28.62
C GLY A 173 7.62 5.15 -29.30
N GLY A 174 7.17 3.92 -29.54
CA GLY A 174 7.96 2.87 -30.21
C GLY A 174 8.87 2.09 -29.25
N GLU A 175 8.75 2.27 -27.94
CA GLU A 175 9.51 1.45 -27.00
C GLU A 175 9.06 -0.01 -27.02
N THR A 176 10.01 -0.90 -26.85
CA THR A 176 9.77 -2.34 -26.72
C THR A 176 10.23 -2.80 -25.34
N ALA A 177 9.35 -3.54 -24.65
CA ALA A 177 9.68 -4.12 -23.35
C ALA A 177 10.81 -5.13 -23.45
N THR A 178 11.76 -5.04 -22.52
CA THR A 178 12.90 -5.97 -22.44
C THR A 178 12.86 -6.84 -21.18
N TRP A 179 11.84 -6.68 -20.33
CA TRP A 179 11.67 -7.49 -19.11
C TRP A 179 11.22 -8.93 -19.43
N HIS A 180 11.38 -9.81 -18.49
CA HIS A 180 11.35 -11.27 -18.66
C HIS A 180 9.94 -11.91 -18.77
N GLY A 181 8.99 -11.28 -19.49
CA GLY A 181 7.67 -11.85 -19.76
C GLY A 181 6.64 -11.69 -18.63
N LEU A 182 7.03 -11.32 -17.43
CA LEU A 182 6.10 -10.93 -16.36
C LEU A 182 5.75 -9.44 -16.50
N ALA A 183 4.49 -9.09 -16.25
CA ALA A 183 4.00 -7.73 -16.44
C ALA A 183 4.69 -6.75 -15.48
N THR A 184 5.53 -5.89 -16.02
CA THR A 184 6.16 -4.78 -15.30
C THR A 184 5.22 -3.58 -15.31
N ARG A 185 4.85 -3.08 -14.13
CA ARG A 185 3.97 -1.91 -13.99
C ARG A 185 4.27 -1.16 -12.70
N CYS A 186 4.09 0.16 -12.74
CA CYS A 186 4.12 0.98 -11.53
C CYS A 186 3.07 0.48 -10.54
N HIS A 187 3.46 0.31 -9.27
CA HIS A 187 2.54 -0.07 -8.23
C HIS A 187 2.35 1.04 -7.21
N HIS A 188 3.39 1.43 -6.47
CA HIS A 188 3.27 2.39 -5.39
C HIS A 188 4.38 3.45 -5.42
N PRO A 189 4.10 4.67 -5.89
CA PRO A 189 5.04 5.79 -5.83
C PRO A 189 4.97 6.46 -4.45
N ILE A 190 6.11 6.57 -3.76
CA ILE A 190 6.24 7.23 -2.45
C ILE A 190 7.29 8.33 -2.55
N ARG A 191 6.93 9.56 -2.17
CA ARG A 191 7.85 10.69 -2.10
C ARG A 191 8.57 10.78 -0.76
N LYS A 192 9.88 11.06 -0.82
CA LYS A 192 10.66 11.57 0.33
C LYS A 192 11.62 12.65 -0.18
N GLY A 193 11.42 13.90 0.27
CA GLY A 193 12.20 15.05 -0.22
C GLY A 193 12.06 15.22 -1.75
N ASP A 194 13.18 15.26 -2.44
CA ASP A 194 13.27 15.40 -3.90
C ASP A 194 13.41 14.04 -4.62
N ARG A 195 13.01 12.96 -3.97
CA ARG A 195 13.02 11.60 -4.53
C ARG A 195 11.63 11.00 -4.53
N LEU A 196 11.38 10.24 -5.58
CA LEU A 196 10.23 9.34 -5.69
C LEU A 196 10.75 7.90 -5.70
N TYR A 197 10.34 7.13 -4.73
CA TYR A 197 10.63 5.71 -4.59
C TYR A 197 9.44 4.93 -5.12
N ILE A 198 9.64 4.17 -6.19
CA ILE A 198 8.54 3.56 -6.93
C ILE A 198 8.71 2.06 -6.96
N SER A 199 7.80 1.32 -6.33
CA SER A 199 7.74 -0.12 -6.52
C SER A 199 7.16 -0.46 -7.89
N TYR A 200 7.77 -1.41 -8.56
CA TYR A 200 7.36 -1.94 -9.85
C TYR A 200 7.03 -3.41 -9.76
N TRP A 201 5.79 -3.73 -10.02
CA TRP A 201 5.28 -5.10 -10.06
C TRP A 201 6.09 -5.95 -11.04
N HIS A 202 6.76 -7.00 -10.57
CA HIS A 202 7.72 -7.81 -11.33
C HIS A 202 8.85 -7.01 -12.03
N GLY A 203 9.22 -5.86 -11.49
CA GLY A 203 10.31 -5.02 -11.98
C GLY A 203 11.11 -4.38 -10.85
N GLY A 204 10.98 -4.93 -9.62
CA GLY A 204 11.69 -4.42 -8.46
C GLY A 204 11.30 -2.99 -8.11
N PHE A 205 12.24 -2.04 -8.18
CA PHE A 205 11.95 -0.65 -7.87
C PHE A 205 12.79 0.35 -8.68
N ALA A 206 12.35 1.60 -8.64
CA ALA A 206 13.10 2.75 -9.16
C ALA A 206 13.24 3.83 -8.09
N ILE A 207 14.39 4.51 -8.07
CA ILE A 207 14.61 5.79 -7.39
C ILE A 207 14.66 6.86 -8.47
N VAL A 208 13.81 7.88 -8.37
CA VAL A 208 13.65 8.92 -9.37
C VAL A 208 13.86 10.28 -8.71
N ASP A 209 14.74 11.10 -9.29
CA ASP A 209 14.94 12.49 -8.90
C ASP A 209 13.80 13.34 -9.45
N ILE A 210 13.10 14.02 -8.55
CA ILE A 210 12.01 14.95 -8.82
C ILE A 210 12.31 16.36 -8.28
N SER A 211 13.59 16.72 -8.12
CA SER A 211 13.99 18.07 -7.74
C SER A 211 13.49 19.10 -8.77
N ASP A 212 13.51 18.74 -10.04
CA ASP A 212 12.72 19.37 -11.10
C ASP A 212 11.49 18.48 -11.37
N MET A 213 10.36 18.83 -10.76
CA MET A 213 9.12 18.04 -10.84
C MET A 213 8.63 17.89 -12.29
N SER A 214 8.97 18.83 -13.19
CA SER A 214 8.55 18.78 -14.59
C SER A 214 9.42 17.85 -15.45
N ASN A 215 10.59 17.44 -14.94
CA ASN A 215 11.58 16.65 -15.67
C ASN A 215 12.20 15.55 -14.78
N PRO A 216 11.41 14.55 -14.38
CA PRO A 216 11.86 13.48 -13.49
C PRO A 216 13.00 12.68 -14.14
N LYS A 217 14.03 12.34 -13.36
CA LYS A 217 15.21 11.61 -13.84
C LYS A 217 15.44 10.35 -13.05
N THR A 218 15.65 9.23 -13.72
CA THR A 218 16.02 7.98 -13.07
C THR A 218 17.39 8.12 -12.41
N VAL A 219 17.46 7.86 -11.10
CA VAL A 219 18.71 7.77 -10.32
C VAL A 219 19.25 6.35 -10.38
N SER A 220 18.38 5.37 -10.11
CA SER A 220 18.71 3.95 -10.19
C SER A 220 17.44 3.10 -10.31
N THR A 221 17.64 1.87 -10.76
CA THR A 221 16.63 0.79 -10.73
C THR A 221 17.30 -0.49 -10.22
N LEU A 222 16.54 -1.32 -9.55
CA LEU A 222 16.98 -2.65 -9.13
C LEU A 222 15.84 -3.63 -9.30
N ASP A 223 16.08 -4.71 -10.05
CA ASP A 223 15.12 -5.78 -10.29
C ASP A 223 15.69 -7.11 -9.80
N TRP A 224 14.90 -7.85 -9.07
CA TRP A 224 15.22 -9.21 -8.58
C TRP A 224 14.29 -10.29 -9.15
N SER A 225 13.39 -9.90 -10.02
CA SER A 225 12.55 -10.83 -10.77
C SER A 225 13.27 -11.29 -12.06
N PRO A 226 13.22 -12.55 -12.46
CA PRO A 226 12.34 -13.61 -12.02
C PRO A 226 12.84 -14.52 -10.90
N PRO A 227 14.13 -14.51 -10.41
CA PRO A 227 14.52 -15.45 -9.35
C PRO A 227 13.62 -15.36 -8.12
N TYR A 228 13.13 -14.16 -7.81
CA TYR A 228 12.15 -13.90 -6.76
C TYR A 228 10.82 -13.49 -7.43
N PRO A 229 9.87 -14.43 -7.58
CA PRO A 229 8.69 -14.22 -8.42
C PRO A 229 7.59 -13.38 -7.76
N CYS A 230 7.65 -13.16 -6.43
CA CYS A 230 6.67 -12.32 -5.75
C CYS A 230 6.78 -10.88 -6.24
N PRO A 231 5.67 -10.23 -6.59
CA PRO A 231 5.72 -8.87 -7.08
C PRO A 231 6.12 -7.87 -6.00
N THR A 232 6.95 -6.90 -6.36
CA THR A 232 7.36 -5.81 -5.46
C THR A 232 6.18 -4.87 -5.21
N HIS A 233 5.76 -4.77 -3.93
CA HIS A 233 4.55 -4.06 -3.53
C HIS A 233 4.81 -2.62 -3.09
N THR A 234 5.72 -2.42 -2.13
CA THR A 234 5.97 -1.10 -1.55
C THR A 234 7.45 -0.87 -1.31
N THR A 235 7.95 0.31 -1.69
CA THR A 235 9.31 0.79 -1.43
C THR A 235 9.25 1.93 -0.45
N LEU A 236 9.57 1.66 0.81
CA LEU A 236 9.46 2.62 1.91
C LEU A 236 10.83 3.12 2.35
N PRO A 237 11.23 4.36 1.99
CA PRO A 237 12.47 4.93 2.51
C PRO A 237 12.30 5.27 4.00
N MET A 238 13.24 4.84 4.84
CA MET A 238 13.25 5.18 6.27
C MET A 238 13.52 6.66 6.46
N LEU A 239 12.81 7.30 7.39
CA LEU A 239 12.91 8.75 7.60
C LEU A 239 14.26 9.16 8.18
N ASN A 240 14.79 8.35 9.09
CA ASN A 240 16.04 8.61 9.81
C ASN A 240 17.15 7.69 9.35
N LYS A 241 18.39 8.19 9.44
CA LYS A 241 19.57 7.33 9.29
C LYS A 241 19.67 6.36 10.46
N ILE A 242 20.06 5.13 10.16
CA ILE A 242 20.41 4.12 11.15
C ILE A 242 21.86 3.70 10.86
N MET A 243 22.73 3.72 11.87
CA MET A 243 24.17 3.48 11.69
C MET A 243 24.81 4.41 10.63
N GLU A 244 24.43 5.69 10.63
CA GLU A 244 24.90 6.71 9.68
C GLU A 244 24.61 6.43 8.20
N ARG A 245 23.68 5.50 7.90
CA ARG A 245 23.29 5.08 6.56
C ARG A 245 21.81 5.34 6.29
N ASP A 246 21.49 5.53 5.01
CA ASP A 246 20.10 5.67 4.53
C ASP A 246 19.57 4.29 4.11
N TRP A 247 18.34 3.99 4.51
CA TRP A 247 17.72 2.70 4.34
C TRP A 247 16.38 2.79 3.63
N MET A 248 16.06 1.74 2.90
CA MET A 248 14.75 1.52 2.31
C MET A 248 14.29 0.11 2.63
N ILE A 249 13.05 -0.02 3.09
CA ILE A 249 12.40 -1.30 3.28
C ILE A 249 11.50 -1.56 2.08
N VAL A 250 11.65 -2.73 1.47
CA VAL A 250 10.83 -3.12 0.33
C VAL A 250 10.04 -4.35 0.71
N THR A 251 8.72 -4.31 0.53
CA THR A 251 7.87 -5.48 0.70
C THR A 251 7.48 -6.05 -0.65
N ASP A 252 7.53 -7.37 -0.76
CA ASP A 252 6.85 -8.08 -1.83
C ASP A 252 5.38 -8.33 -1.43
N GLU A 253 4.51 -8.68 -2.37
CA GLU A 253 3.13 -9.10 -2.12
C GLU A 253 2.96 -10.59 -2.34
N GLU A 254 2.37 -11.27 -1.36
CA GLU A 254 1.89 -12.64 -1.52
C GLU A 254 0.63 -12.65 -2.39
N VAL A 255 0.72 -13.24 -3.58
CA VAL A 255 -0.39 -13.24 -4.57
C VAL A 255 -1.05 -14.60 -4.77
N GLY A 256 -0.59 -15.66 -4.05
CA GLY A 256 -1.17 -17.01 -4.07
C GLY A 256 -0.47 -18.00 -5.00
N GLU A 257 -1.05 -19.15 -5.20
CA GLU A 257 -0.47 -20.43 -5.58
C GLU A 257 0.47 -20.48 -6.81
N LYS A 258 0.30 -19.59 -7.78
CA LYS A 258 0.96 -19.78 -9.07
C LYS A 258 2.39 -19.25 -9.16
N LEU A 259 2.80 -18.40 -8.23
CA LEU A 259 4.11 -17.76 -8.28
C LEU A 259 5.06 -18.24 -7.17
N ASN A 260 4.56 -18.85 -6.10
CA ASN A 260 5.29 -19.08 -4.86
C ASN A 260 5.49 -20.57 -4.55
N GLU A 261 6.12 -21.30 -5.48
CA GLU A 261 6.43 -22.72 -5.24
C GLU A 261 7.57 -22.91 -4.24
N THR A 262 8.43 -21.91 -4.06
CA THR A 262 9.66 -22.02 -3.27
C THR A 262 9.70 -21.19 -2.00
N HIS A 263 8.99 -20.05 -1.96
CA HIS A 263 8.97 -19.15 -0.81
C HIS A 263 7.74 -18.23 -0.87
N ASN A 264 7.28 -17.80 0.30
CA ASN A 264 6.24 -16.77 0.41
C ASN A 264 6.87 -15.37 0.29
N ALA A 265 6.06 -14.36 -0.04
CA ALA A 265 6.49 -12.97 -0.07
C ALA A 265 7.08 -12.53 1.26
N PHE A 266 8.15 -11.77 1.22
CA PHE A 266 8.91 -11.32 2.36
C PHE A 266 9.32 -9.84 2.22
N LEU A 267 10.19 -9.40 3.10
CA LEU A 267 10.64 -8.01 3.21
C LEU A 267 12.15 -7.95 2.96
N TRP A 268 12.57 -7.01 2.11
CA TRP A 268 13.96 -6.68 1.82
C TRP A 268 14.40 -5.45 2.60
N VAL A 269 15.64 -5.46 3.06
CA VAL A 269 16.34 -4.29 3.60
C VAL A 269 17.38 -3.85 2.59
N VAL A 270 17.25 -2.62 2.10
CA VAL A 270 18.12 -2.08 1.05
C VAL A 270 18.86 -0.85 1.58
N ASP A 271 20.18 -0.89 1.51
CA ASP A 271 21.03 0.28 1.75
C ASP A 271 20.97 1.21 0.54
N ILE A 272 20.50 2.44 0.75
CA ILE A 272 20.39 3.47 -0.28
C ILE A 272 21.28 4.68 0.01
N THR A 273 22.29 4.53 0.89
CA THR A 273 23.25 5.60 1.20
C THR A 273 23.92 6.13 -0.07
N LYS A 274 24.16 5.26 -1.04
CA LYS A 274 24.54 5.63 -2.40
C LYS A 274 23.36 5.32 -3.33
N GLU A 275 22.46 6.27 -3.52
CA GLU A 275 21.21 6.09 -4.30
C GLU A 275 21.43 5.54 -5.72
N THR A 276 22.61 5.82 -6.34
CA THR A 276 22.97 5.28 -7.66
C THR A 276 23.41 3.82 -7.65
N LEU A 277 23.54 3.20 -6.46
CA LEU A 277 23.95 1.82 -6.26
C LEU A 277 23.25 1.24 -5.04
N PRO A 278 21.91 1.07 -5.07
CA PRO A 278 21.17 0.47 -3.97
C PRO A 278 21.60 -0.98 -3.76
N LEU A 279 21.77 -1.38 -2.50
CA LEU A 279 22.29 -2.70 -2.16
C LEU A 279 21.36 -3.43 -1.19
N PRO A 280 20.71 -4.53 -1.59
CA PRO A 280 20.02 -5.42 -0.66
C PRO A 280 21.03 -6.05 0.31
N VAL A 281 20.78 -5.93 1.62
CA VAL A 281 21.74 -6.38 2.66
C VAL A 281 21.15 -7.39 3.61
N ALA A 282 19.82 -7.45 3.73
CA ALA A 282 19.12 -8.42 4.57
C ALA A 282 17.70 -8.66 4.06
N THR A 283 17.08 -9.72 4.59
CA THR A 283 15.67 -10.02 4.42
C THR A 283 15.02 -10.28 5.78
N PHE A 284 13.72 -10.04 5.89
CA PHE A 284 12.94 -10.49 7.04
C PHE A 284 11.81 -11.38 6.54
N ILE A 285 11.72 -12.58 7.10
CA ILE A 285 10.78 -13.63 6.71
C ILE A 285 10.10 -14.15 7.98
N VAL A 286 8.77 -14.27 7.95
CA VAL A 286 8.03 -15.01 8.98
C VAL A 286 7.90 -16.47 8.54
N PRO A 287 8.44 -17.43 9.30
CA PRO A 287 8.38 -18.83 8.91
C PRO A 287 6.93 -19.35 8.81
N PHE A 288 6.66 -20.10 7.75
CA PHE A 288 5.39 -20.77 7.53
C PHE A 288 5.61 -22.06 6.73
N ASP A 289 5.12 -23.18 7.24
CA ASP A 289 5.26 -24.52 6.64
C ASP A 289 4.00 -24.94 5.83
N GLY A 290 3.01 -24.04 5.70
CA GLY A 290 1.85 -24.22 4.83
C GLY A 290 2.06 -23.63 3.44
N LYS A 291 1.01 -23.71 2.62
CA LYS A 291 0.96 -23.08 1.29
C LYS A 291 -0.05 -21.95 1.26
N SER A 292 0.32 -20.86 0.58
CA SER A 292 -0.62 -19.82 0.23
C SER A 292 -1.61 -20.31 -0.83
N THR A 293 -2.86 -19.87 -0.71
CA THR A 293 -3.92 -20.07 -1.71
C THR A 293 -4.54 -18.73 -2.07
N ASN A 294 -5.46 -18.72 -3.03
CA ASN A 294 -6.18 -17.49 -3.36
C ASN A 294 -7.10 -17.02 -2.21
N GLU A 295 -7.63 -17.95 -1.42
CA GLU A 295 -8.48 -17.66 -0.25
C GLU A 295 -7.69 -17.41 1.03
N PHE A 296 -6.48 -17.96 1.14
CA PHE A 296 -5.60 -17.78 2.28
C PHE A 296 -4.17 -17.52 1.83
N ARG A 297 -3.72 -16.30 2.02
CA ARG A 297 -2.34 -15.90 1.74
C ARG A 297 -1.54 -15.79 3.02
N PHE A 298 -0.30 -16.20 3.00
CA PHE A 298 0.63 -16.01 4.09
C PHE A 298 1.95 -15.45 3.53
N GLY A 299 2.22 -14.18 3.77
CA GLY A 299 3.38 -13.48 3.25
C GLY A 299 3.24 -11.98 3.45
N ALA A 300 4.30 -11.25 3.20
CA ALA A 300 4.35 -9.81 3.34
C ALA A 300 3.35 -9.11 2.41
N HIS A 301 2.91 -7.91 2.83
CA HIS A 301 2.09 -7.03 2.00
C HIS A 301 2.41 -5.56 2.25
N GLN A 302 1.67 -4.87 3.10
CA GLN A 302 1.75 -3.43 3.26
C GLN A 302 2.42 -3.05 4.59
N PRO A 303 3.53 -2.29 4.56
CA PRO A 303 4.07 -1.64 5.73
C PRO A 303 3.28 -0.37 6.07
N ALA A 304 3.25 0.00 7.33
CA ALA A 304 2.84 1.35 7.72
C ALA A 304 3.80 2.37 7.09
N GLU A 305 3.25 3.33 6.36
CA GLU A 305 4.08 4.35 5.67
C GLU A 305 4.62 5.39 6.64
N GLN A 306 3.99 5.55 7.81
CA GLN A 306 4.47 6.38 8.92
C GLN A 306 5.31 5.52 9.85
N VAL A 307 6.62 5.78 9.89
CA VAL A 307 7.55 5.07 10.74
C VAL A 307 8.08 6.03 11.82
N TYR A 308 7.79 5.71 13.06
CA TYR A 308 8.31 6.44 14.21
C TYR A 308 9.38 5.59 14.90
N GLY A 309 10.61 6.09 14.98
CA GLY A 309 11.75 5.32 15.50
C GLY A 309 12.24 4.24 14.51
N ASN A 310 12.62 3.09 15.04
CA ASN A 310 13.23 1.99 14.28
C ASN A 310 12.33 0.76 14.13
N THR A 311 11.10 0.79 14.67
CA THR A 311 10.13 -0.30 14.55
C THR A 311 9.18 -0.04 13.40
N LEU A 312 9.09 -0.99 12.46
CA LEU A 312 8.15 -0.99 11.35
C LEU A 312 7.02 -1.97 11.64
N TYR A 313 5.79 -1.53 11.43
CA TYR A 313 4.61 -2.39 11.43
C TYR A 313 4.28 -2.78 9.99
N VAL A 314 4.10 -4.07 9.73
CA VAL A 314 3.85 -4.58 8.39
C VAL A 314 2.79 -5.69 8.43
N THR A 315 1.83 -5.64 7.51
CA THR A 315 0.83 -6.69 7.37
C THR A 315 1.42 -7.91 6.67
N TRP A 316 0.97 -9.09 7.12
CA TRP A 316 1.46 -10.39 6.63
C TRP A 316 0.30 -11.29 6.21
N PHE A 317 -0.78 -10.73 5.67
CA PHE A 317 -2.04 -11.40 5.36
C PHE A 317 -2.50 -12.33 6.49
N GLY A 318 -2.56 -13.66 6.26
CA GLY A 318 -2.92 -14.62 7.29
C GLY A 318 -1.98 -14.69 8.50
N GLY A 319 -0.80 -14.11 8.37
CA GLY A 319 0.14 -13.91 9.47
C GLY A 319 -0.16 -12.71 10.35
N GLY A 320 -1.19 -11.90 10.04
CA GLY A 320 -1.57 -10.73 10.85
C GLY A 320 -0.64 -9.53 10.67
N LEU A 321 -0.50 -8.75 11.72
CA LEU A 321 0.42 -7.62 11.83
C LEU A 321 1.73 -8.06 12.48
N ARG A 322 2.87 -7.62 11.92
CA ARG A 322 4.20 -7.86 12.46
C ARG A 322 4.86 -6.54 12.85
N ALA A 323 5.49 -6.49 14.01
CA ALA A 323 6.37 -5.40 14.44
C ALA A 323 7.81 -5.86 14.29
N VAL A 324 8.57 -5.16 13.45
CA VAL A 324 9.95 -5.52 13.12
C VAL A 324 10.89 -4.38 13.51
N ASP A 325 11.85 -4.68 14.36
CA ASP A 325 12.91 -3.76 14.78
C ASP A 325 14.05 -3.75 13.77
N PHE A 326 14.37 -2.56 13.27
CA PHE A 326 15.47 -2.25 12.36
C PHE A 326 16.60 -1.46 13.04
N SER A 327 16.72 -1.47 14.36
CA SER A 327 17.87 -0.84 15.06
C SER A 327 19.21 -1.37 14.55
N ASN A 328 19.22 -2.61 14.07
CA ASN A 328 20.29 -3.16 13.24
C ASN A 328 19.70 -3.64 11.89
N PRO A 329 19.79 -2.84 10.81
CA PRO A 329 19.21 -3.18 9.52
C PRO A 329 19.78 -4.45 8.87
N TYR A 330 20.98 -4.88 9.27
CA TYR A 330 21.58 -6.12 8.80
C TYR A 330 20.95 -7.37 9.44
N ILE A 331 20.28 -7.22 10.59
CA ILE A 331 19.67 -8.33 11.34
C ILE A 331 18.31 -7.87 11.88
N PRO A 332 17.31 -7.64 11.00
CA PRO A 332 15.97 -7.23 11.45
C PRO A 332 15.34 -8.32 12.33
N LYS A 333 14.59 -7.90 13.36
CA LYS A 333 14.03 -8.81 14.36
C LYS A 333 12.55 -8.56 14.59
N GLU A 334 11.74 -9.62 14.63
CA GLU A 334 10.36 -9.52 15.12
C GLU A 334 10.36 -9.23 16.63
N VAL A 335 9.77 -8.11 17.01
CA VAL A 335 9.62 -7.70 18.41
C VAL A 335 8.18 -7.79 18.91
N GLY A 336 7.21 -7.90 18.00
CA GLY A 336 5.81 -8.06 18.35
C GLY A 336 4.97 -8.55 17.16
N TYR A 337 3.78 -9.05 17.45
CA TYR A 337 2.79 -9.39 16.44
C TYR A 337 1.37 -9.35 17.00
N TYR A 338 0.41 -9.18 16.11
CA TYR A 338 -1.01 -9.32 16.40
C TYR A 338 -1.71 -10.03 15.23
N ILE A 339 -2.30 -11.18 15.50
CA ILE A 339 -3.06 -11.96 14.52
C ILE A 339 -4.52 -11.94 14.96
N PRO A 340 -5.42 -11.25 14.24
CA PRO A 340 -6.82 -11.13 14.62
C PRO A 340 -7.54 -12.48 14.72
N GLN A 341 -8.74 -12.48 15.32
CA GLN A 341 -9.74 -13.52 15.04
C GLN A 341 -10.33 -13.24 13.66
N PRO A 342 -10.65 -14.28 12.87
CA PRO A 342 -11.40 -14.10 11.64
C PRO A 342 -12.71 -13.34 11.88
N GLY A 343 -13.11 -12.48 10.95
CA GLY A 343 -14.37 -11.78 10.98
C GLY A 343 -15.57 -12.75 10.97
N LYS A 344 -16.76 -12.23 11.25
CA LYS A 344 -17.98 -13.04 11.32
C LYS A 344 -18.28 -13.76 10.01
N GLY A 345 -18.30 -15.08 10.04
CA GLY A 345 -18.53 -15.92 8.85
C GLY A 345 -17.27 -16.19 8.02
N GLN A 346 -16.14 -15.56 8.36
CA GLN A 346 -14.85 -15.81 7.73
C GLN A 346 -14.15 -17.00 8.39
N LYS A 347 -13.38 -17.75 7.61
CA LYS A 347 -12.60 -18.89 8.11
C LYS A 347 -11.13 -18.53 8.36
N VAL A 348 -10.67 -17.46 7.76
CA VAL A 348 -9.27 -17.04 7.75
C VAL A 348 -9.14 -15.53 7.95
N VAL A 349 -7.97 -15.12 8.39
CA VAL A 349 -7.55 -13.74 8.52
C VAL A 349 -6.82 -13.32 7.24
N MET A 350 -7.01 -12.07 6.79
CA MET A 350 -6.29 -11.49 5.67
C MET A 350 -5.94 -10.02 5.98
N SER A 351 -5.08 -9.83 6.98
CA SER A 351 -4.59 -8.49 7.36
C SER A 351 -3.94 -7.79 6.17
N ASN A 352 -4.55 -6.70 5.71
CA ASN A 352 -4.25 -6.11 4.40
C ASN A 352 -3.48 -4.80 4.47
N ASP A 353 -3.84 -3.91 5.37
CA ASP A 353 -3.21 -2.60 5.49
C ASP A 353 -3.11 -2.18 6.96
N VAL A 354 -2.15 -1.33 7.26
CA VAL A 354 -1.96 -0.77 8.60
C VAL A 354 -1.56 0.70 8.53
N PHE A 355 -2.19 1.50 9.36
CA PHE A 355 -1.79 2.88 9.62
C PHE A 355 -1.24 2.99 11.04
N HIS A 356 -0.10 3.67 11.20
CA HIS A 356 0.52 3.98 12.47
C HIS A 356 0.38 5.48 12.72
N ASP A 357 -0.35 5.89 13.75
CA ASP A 357 -0.52 7.30 14.06
C ASP A 357 0.62 7.84 14.97
N LYS A 358 0.73 9.16 15.04
CA LYS A 358 1.76 9.84 15.84
C LYS A 358 1.63 9.59 17.36
N ASP A 359 0.48 9.13 17.83
CA ASP A 359 0.20 8.83 19.23
C ASP A 359 0.46 7.34 19.57
N GLY A 360 1.02 6.58 18.59
CA GLY A 360 1.42 5.19 18.74
C GLY A 360 0.29 4.17 18.55
N LYS A 361 -0.90 4.61 18.11
CA LYS A 361 -1.98 3.69 17.79
C LYS A 361 -1.80 3.11 16.40
N LEU A 362 -2.22 1.86 16.24
CA LEU A 362 -2.20 1.14 14.99
C LEU A 362 -3.64 0.85 14.57
N TYR A 363 -3.92 1.08 13.30
CA TYR A 363 -5.22 0.79 12.70
C TYR A 363 -5.01 -0.29 11.66
N LEU A 364 -5.40 -1.51 12.00
CA LEU A 364 -5.20 -2.69 11.17
C LEU A 364 -6.48 -3.04 10.42
N MET A 365 -6.42 -3.01 9.09
CA MET A 365 -7.55 -3.34 8.22
C MET A 365 -7.41 -4.75 7.67
N ASP A 366 -8.45 -5.56 7.85
CA ASP A 366 -8.55 -6.87 7.23
C ASP A 366 -9.20 -6.78 5.84
N ARG A 367 -8.77 -7.65 4.91
CA ARG A 367 -9.26 -7.67 3.53
C ARG A 367 -10.69 -8.20 3.41
N TYR A 368 -11.14 -8.97 4.38
CA TYR A 368 -12.47 -9.57 4.40
C TYR A 368 -13.43 -8.86 5.32
N GLU A 369 -13.00 -8.48 6.52
CA GLU A 369 -13.90 -7.85 7.49
C GLU A 369 -13.14 -7.19 8.66
N GLY A 370 -13.55 -5.96 8.98
CA GLY A 370 -13.21 -5.29 10.24
C GLY A 370 -11.97 -4.41 10.21
N LEU A 371 -12.02 -3.40 11.05
CA LEU A 371 -10.91 -2.52 11.40
C LEU A 371 -10.59 -2.71 12.89
N GLU A 372 -9.38 -3.15 13.18
CA GLU A 372 -8.85 -3.25 14.54
C GLU A 372 -8.12 -1.97 14.92
N ILE A 373 -8.33 -1.48 16.14
CA ILE A 373 -7.55 -0.40 16.72
C ILE A 373 -6.68 -1.00 17.81
N LEU A 374 -5.36 -0.83 17.67
CA LEU A 374 -4.38 -1.53 18.47
C LEU A 374 -3.44 -0.53 19.16
N GLU A 375 -2.82 -0.98 20.22
CA GLU A 375 -1.77 -0.29 20.95
C GLU A 375 -0.53 -1.20 21.02
N SER A 376 0.64 -0.65 20.69
CA SER A 376 1.91 -1.37 20.76
C SER A 376 2.66 -1.04 22.04
N GLU A 377 3.36 -2.06 22.57
CA GLU A 377 4.23 -1.95 23.75
C GLU A 377 5.73 -1.95 23.34
N VAL A 378 6.04 -1.88 22.02
CA VAL A 378 7.41 -1.84 21.46
C VAL A 378 7.63 -0.62 20.57
#